data_ab3b9671ca529077a98b3c10d3c3503a
#
_entry.id   ab3b9671ca529077a98b3c10d3c3503a
#
_cell.length_a   1.000
_cell.length_b   1.000
_cell.length_c   1.000
_cell.angle_alpha   90.00
_cell.angle_beta   90.00
_cell.angle_gamma   90.00
#
_symmetry.space_group_name_H-M   'P 1'
#
loop_
_entity.id
_entity.type
_entity.pdbx_description
1 polymer ?
#
loop_
_entity_poly.entity_id
_entity_poly.type
_entity_poly.pdbx_seq_one_letter_code
_entity_poly.pdbx_strand_id
1 'polypeptide(L)'
;MISTGKKNLITDVDGVLVGNSHDEKVFTGCTVITPIEGSIASADVRGGAPGTREVGALNPYNLVDTVDSIVLSGGSTWGLEAASSVGNYIGSQGRGYKPSEKSKHVPMIPGAILYDLANGGDKEWKDNPPYYDLGQEAAKNLSEDIILGNSGAGYGAMAGSLKGGLGSASYITEEGLQVGGLFAVNSYGSVVNDETGQFWAATDECNKEFGAKGPPNKASLNILGGTSAARSMPKQNTTIGIIATNAKLDSKGAKRIAIISH
;
A
#
# COMPACT_ATOMS: atom_id res chain seq x y z
N MET A 1 18.46 21.12 3.71
CA MET A 1 17.48 21.08 2.58
C MET A 1 16.83 19.71 2.53
N ILE A 2 15.66 19.59 1.90
CA ILE A 2 14.98 18.32 1.63
C ILE A 2 14.97 18.13 0.12
N SER A 3 15.33 16.95 -0.36
CA SER A 3 15.28 16.59 -1.78
C SER A 3 14.51 15.30 -1.98
N THR A 4 14.01 15.07 -3.17
CA THR A 4 13.46 13.76 -3.55
C THR A 4 14.56 12.71 -3.49
N GLY A 5 14.21 11.49 -3.13
CA GLY A 5 15.12 10.36 -3.22
C GLY A 5 15.53 10.05 -4.66
N LYS A 6 16.56 9.24 -4.84
CA LYS A 6 17.15 8.96 -6.17
C LYS A 6 16.15 8.33 -7.14
N LYS A 7 15.29 7.44 -6.66
CA LYS A 7 14.26 6.75 -7.45
C LYS A 7 12.88 7.40 -7.27
N ASN A 8 12.72 8.26 -6.28
CA ASN A 8 11.45 8.77 -5.77
C ASN A 8 10.47 7.64 -5.42
N LEU A 9 10.97 6.60 -4.76
CA LEU A 9 10.25 5.40 -4.37
C LEU A 9 10.43 5.14 -2.88
N ILE A 10 9.50 4.41 -2.26
CA ILE A 10 9.64 3.93 -0.87
C ILE A 10 10.95 3.15 -0.65
N THR A 11 11.46 2.53 -1.70
CA THR A 11 12.72 1.77 -1.72
C THR A 11 13.98 2.65 -1.69
N ASP A 12 13.86 3.97 -1.71
CA ASP A 12 14.95 4.88 -1.35
C ASP A 12 15.23 4.90 0.16
N VAL A 13 14.33 4.32 0.95
CA VAL A 13 14.61 4.05 2.37
C VAL A 13 15.42 2.77 2.48
N ASP A 14 16.62 2.89 3.00
CA ASP A 14 17.60 1.81 3.10
C ASP A 14 16.98 0.55 3.75
N GLY A 15 17.17 -0.58 3.12
CA GLY A 15 16.69 -1.85 3.62
C GLY A 15 15.22 -2.16 3.37
N VAL A 16 14.51 -1.36 2.56
CA VAL A 16 13.11 -1.64 2.17
C VAL A 16 13.07 -2.23 0.76
N LEU A 17 12.45 -3.40 0.64
CA LEU A 17 12.17 -4.05 -0.64
C LEU A 17 10.66 -4.15 -0.86
N VAL A 18 10.24 -4.08 -2.11
CA VAL A 18 8.83 -4.21 -2.52
C VAL A 18 8.71 -5.23 -3.63
N GLY A 19 7.70 -6.10 -3.52
CA GLY A 19 7.34 -7.03 -4.56
C GLY A 19 5.88 -6.87 -4.95
N ASN A 20 5.62 -6.92 -6.24
CA ASN A 20 4.29 -6.83 -6.82
C ASN A 20 3.93 -8.10 -7.59
N SER A 21 2.66 -8.47 -7.53
CA SER A 21 2.05 -9.48 -8.37
C SER A 21 0.60 -9.07 -8.68
N HIS A 22 0.10 -9.42 -9.85
CA HIS A 22 -1.28 -9.12 -10.24
C HIS A 22 -1.82 -10.16 -11.24
N ASP A 23 -3.12 -10.28 -11.27
CA ASP A 23 -3.85 -11.15 -12.21
C ASP A 23 -4.66 -10.28 -13.19
N GLU A 24 -4.26 -10.36 -14.47
CA GLU A 24 -4.88 -9.58 -15.56
C GLU A 24 -6.29 -10.07 -15.93
N LYS A 25 -6.64 -11.32 -15.62
CA LYS A 25 -7.98 -11.85 -15.87
C LYS A 25 -8.94 -11.45 -14.77
N VAL A 26 -8.48 -11.56 -13.53
CA VAL A 26 -9.26 -11.22 -12.35
C VAL A 26 -9.31 -9.70 -12.11
N PHE A 27 -8.36 -8.92 -12.62
CA PHE A 27 -8.19 -7.49 -12.33
C PHE A 27 -8.03 -7.21 -10.83
N THR A 28 -7.01 -7.82 -10.24
CA THR A 28 -6.63 -7.67 -8.84
C THR A 28 -5.14 -7.89 -8.67
N GLY A 29 -4.60 -7.60 -7.49
CA GLY A 29 -3.18 -7.84 -7.24
C GLY A 29 -2.79 -7.67 -5.79
N CYS A 30 -1.52 -7.94 -5.52
CA CYS A 30 -0.91 -7.92 -4.20
C CYS A 30 0.45 -7.21 -4.25
N THR A 31 0.72 -6.43 -3.21
CA THR A 31 2.01 -5.76 -2.98
C THR A 31 2.53 -6.19 -1.61
N VAL A 32 3.76 -6.64 -1.57
CA VAL A 32 4.48 -7.06 -0.36
C VAL A 32 5.62 -6.11 -0.10
N ILE A 33 5.68 -5.55 1.09
CA ILE A 33 6.77 -4.67 1.52
C ILE A 33 7.53 -5.40 2.62
N THR A 34 8.82 -5.61 2.40
CA THR A 34 9.67 -6.41 3.28
C THR A 34 10.90 -5.61 3.67
N PRO A 35 11.11 -5.32 4.95
CA PRO A 35 12.40 -4.83 5.42
C PRO A 35 13.43 -5.99 5.35
N ILE A 36 14.67 -5.68 4.99
CA ILE A 36 15.76 -6.69 4.96
C ILE A 36 15.95 -7.32 6.34
N GLU A 37 15.86 -6.50 7.37
CA GLU A 37 15.80 -6.93 8.78
C GLU A 37 14.42 -6.59 9.33
N GLY A 38 13.97 -7.28 10.40
CA GLY A 38 12.71 -6.95 11.06
C GLY A 38 12.64 -5.48 11.46
N SER A 39 11.54 -4.82 11.18
CA SER A 39 11.36 -3.39 11.45
C SER A 39 10.26 -3.14 12.45
N ILE A 40 10.45 -2.14 13.32
CA ILE A 40 9.39 -1.62 14.17
C ILE A 40 8.27 -1.07 13.27
N ALA A 41 7.04 -1.46 13.56
CA ALA A 41 5.88 -1.00 12.83
C ALA A 41 4.71 -0.65 13.76
N SER A 42 3.85 0.22 13.29
CA SER A 42 2.54 0.46 13.88
C SER A 42 1.55 0.83 12.79
N ALA A 43 0.27 0.89 13.12
CA ALA A 43 -0.75 1.23 12.16
C ALA A 43 -1.81 2.15 12.76
N ASP A 44 -2.41 2.98 11.91
CA ASP A 44 -3.64 3.69 12.22
C ASP A 44 -4.71 3.29 11.21
N VAL A 45 -5.87 2.88 11.73
CA VAL A 45 -6.98 2.37 10.92
C VAL A 45 -8.17 3.27 11.10
N ARG A 46 -8.60 3.90 10.00
CA ARG A 46 -9.74 4.82 9.98
C ARG A 46 -10.81 4.32 9.00
N GLY A 47 -12.02 4.82 9.19
CA GLY A 47 -13.16 4.42 8.37
C GLY A 47 -14.02 3.33 9.01
N GLY A 48 -15.17 3.08 8.39
CA GLY A 48 -16.25 2.27 8.99
C GLY A 48 -16.18 0.76 8.71
N ALA A 49 -15.31 0.32 7.80
CA ALA A 49 -15.22 -1.08 7.40
C ALA A 49 -13.76 -1.51 7.16
N PRO A 50 -12.92 -1.54 8.19
CA PRO A 50 -11.53 -1.92 8.04
C PRO A 50 -11.40 -3.39 7.65
N GLY A 51 -10.64 -3.66 6.59
CA GLY A 51 -10.22 -5.00 6.19
C GLY A 51 -8.72 -5.15 6.46
N THR A 52 -8.39 -5.69 7.63
CA THR A 52 -6.99 -5.81 8.08
C THR A 52 -6.71 -7.15 8.73
N ARG A 53 -5.45 -7.54 8.74
CA ARG A 53 -4.94 -8.72 9.41
C ARG A 53 -3.82 -8.33 10.36
N GLU A 54 -3.84 -8.84 11.58
CA GLU A 54 -2.81 -8.71 12.63
C GLU A 54 -2.43 -7.26 13.02
N VAL A 55 -3.14 -6.26 12.54
CA VAL A 55 -2.90 -4.85 12.87
C VAL A 55 -3.06 -4.57 14.38
N GLY A 56 -3.94 -5.31 15.05
CA GLY A 56 -4.11 -5.23 16.51
C GLY A 56 -2.83 -5.56 17.28
N ALA A 57 -1.99 -6.47 16.76
CA ALA A 57 -0.71 -6.82 17.38
C ALA A 57 0.31 -5.67 17.39
N LEU A 58 0.16 -4.71 16.49
CA LEU A 58 1.06 -3.55 16.34
C LEU A 58 0.75 -2.40 17.33
N ASN A 59 -0.20 -2.58 18.24
CA ASN A 59 -0.48 -1.56 19.25
C ASN A 59 0.69 -1.45 20.25
N PRO A 60 1.10 -0.22 20.63
CA PRO A 60 2.29 0.01 21.47
C PRO A 60 2.27 -0.59 22.87
N TYR A 61 1.15 -1.15 23.29
CA TYR A 61 1.02 -1.87 24.56
C TYR A 61 1.15 -3.40 24.43
N ASN A 62 1.32 -3.90 23.20
CA ASN A 62 1.53 -5.32 22.92
C ASN A 62 3.03 -5.66 22.89
N LEU A 63 3.33 -6.95 22.95
CA LEU A 63 4.71 -7.45 23.00
C LEU A 63 5.37 -7.57 21.63
N VAL A 64 4.61 -7.38 20.54
CA VAL A 64 5.14 -7.47 19.18
C VAL A 64 5.73 -6.13 18.80
N ASP A 65 7.04 -6.09 18.66
CA ASP A 65 7.77 -4.86 18.32
C ASP A 65 8.14 -4.77 16.84
N THR A 66 8.25 -5.91 16.14
CA THR A 66 8.74 -5.93 14.76
C THR A 66 7.84 -6.71 13.82
N VAL A 67 7.86 -6.32 12.56
CA VAL A 67 7.22 -7.03 11.45
C VAL A 67 8.25 -7.57 10.48
N ASP A 68 7.95 -8.69 9.85
CA ASP A 68 8.81 -9.31 8.83
C ASP A 68 8.44 -8.87 7.43
N SER A 69 7.17 -8.58 7.19
CA SER A 69 6.64 -7.98 5.96
C SER A 69 5.29 -7.34 6.23
N ILE A 70 4.84 -6.47 5.32
CA ILE A 70 3.49 -5.90 5.31
C ILE A 70 2.87 -6.19 3.96
N VAL A 71 1.58 -6.53 3.93
CA VAL A 71 0.86 -6.88 2.70
C VAL A 71 -0.27 -5.90 2.43
N LEU A 72 -0.27 -5.36 1.22
CA LEU A 72 -1.42 -4.66 0.65
C LEU A 72 -2.02 -5.55 -0.44
N SER A 73 -3.35 -5.70 -0.47
CA SER A 73 -3.99 -6.58 -1.45
C SER A 73 -5.32 -6.01 -1.94
N GLY A 74 -5.69 -6.33 -3.16
CA GLY A 74 -7.06 -6.25 -3.62
C GLY A 74 -7.94 -7.33 -2.96
N GLY A 75 -9.15 -7.52 -3.47
CA GLY A 75 -10.01 -8.66 -3.13
C GLY A 75 -10.85 -8.56 -1.87
N SER A 76 -10.84 -7.40 -1.21
CA SER A 76 -11.57 -7.29 0.06
C SER A 76 -11.16 -8.39 1.04
N THR A 77 -12.07 -9.00 1.76
CA THR A 77 -11.77 -10.06 2.73
C THR A 77 -11.06 -11.28 2.13
N TRP A 78 -11.26 -11.59 0.85
CA TRP A 78 -10.52 -12.64 0.15
C TRP A 78 -9.02 -12.34 0.07
N GLY A 79 -8.67 -11.06 -0.12
CA GLY A 79 -7.29 -10.59 -0.20
C GLY A 79 -6.47 -10.75 1.09
N LEU A 80 -7.13 -10.95 2.24
CA LEU A 80 -6.45 -11.22 3.51
C LEU A 80 -5.64 -12.52 3.49
N GLU A 81 -5.96 -13.45 2.59
CA GLU A 81 -5.23 -14.70 2.41
C GLU A 81 -3.81 -14.49 1.90
N ALA A 82 -3.57 -13.42 1.14
CA ALA A 82 -2.24 -13.08 0.66
C ALA A 82 -1.20 -13.00 1.78
N ALA A 83 -1.57 -12.41 2.93
CA ALA A 83 -0.67 -12.32 4.07
C ALA A 83 -0.34 -13.69 4.68
N SER A 84 -1.26 -14.68 4.58
CA SER A 84 -0.96 -16.06 5.00
C SER A 84 0.10 -16.71 4.12
N SER A 85 0.00 -16.55 2.80
CA SER A 85 0.96 -17.11 1.87
C SER A 85 2.35 -16.47 2.00
N VAL A 86 2.38 -15.13 2.21
CA VAL A 86 3.62 -14.41 2.51
C VAL A 86 4.26 -14.92 3.79
N GLY A 87 3.47 -15.11 4.86
CA GLY A 87 3.96 -15.69 6.12
C GLY A 87 4.55 -17.07 5.94
N ASN A 88 3.90 -17.93 5.16
CA ASN A 88 4.43 -19.25 4.83
C ASN A 88 5.76 -19.18 4.08
N TYR A 89 5.86 -18.28 3.10
CA TYR A 89 7.10 -18.08 2.33
C TYR A 89 8.23 -17.54 3.20
N ILE A 90 8.00 -16.44 3.92
CA ILE A 90 9.00 -15.78 4.79
C ILE A 90 9.47 -16.73 5.90
N GLY A 91 8.55 -17.47 6.54
CA GLY A 91 8.88 -18.47 7.56
C GLY A 91 9.69 -19.65 7.01
N SER A 92 9.43 -20.06 5.76
CA SER A 92 10.22 -21.11 5.09
C SER A 92 11.67 -20.66 4.82
N GLN A 93 11.91 -19.37 4.69
CA GLN A 93 13.24 -18.77 4.57
C GLN A 93 13.95 -18.58 5.93
N GLY A 94 13.34 -19.04 7.02
CA GLY A 94 13.93 -18.94 8.36
C GLY A 94 13.80 -17.56 9.00
N ARG A 95 12.86 -16.73 8.54
CA ARG A 95 12.57 -15.41 9.12
C ARG A 95 11.34 -15.46 10.02
N GLY A 96 11.30 -14.56 10.99
CA GLY A 96 10.26 -14.47 12.00
C GLY A 96 10.76 -14.80 13.40
N TYR A 97 9.94 -14.51 14.39
CA TYR A 97 10.25 -14.82 15.78
C TYR A 97 10.38 -16.33 15.99
N LYS A 98 11.41 -16.76 16.71
CA LYS A 98 11.68 -18.16 17.03
C LYS A 98 11.65 -18.38 18.56
N PRO A 99 10.52 -18.84 19.11
CA PRO A 99 10.35 -18.98 20.55
C PRO A 99 11.33 -19.96 21.22
N SER A 100 11.80 -20.96 20.49
CA SER A 100 12.77 -21.95 20.98
C SER A 100 13.53 -22.60 19.81
N GLU A 101 14.64 -23.25 20.10
CA GLU A 101 15.45 -24.00 19.11
C GLU A 101 14.61 -25.02 18.30
N LYS A 102 13.62 -25.62 18.96
CA LYS A 102 12.76 -26.66 18.36
C LYS A 102 11.53 -26.13 17.64
N SER A 103 11.23 -24.83 17.76
CA SER A 103 10.05 -24.23 17.17
C SER A 103 10.26 -23.82 15.71
N LYS A 104 9.17 -23.72 14.98
CA LYS A 104 9.15 -23.03 13.68
C LYS A 104 9.30 -21.52 13.88
N HIS A 105 9.80 -20.84 12.87
CA HIS A 105 9.72 -19.38 12.83
C HIS A 105 8.26 -18.94 12.70
N VAL A 106 7.93 -17.84 13.35
CA VAL A 106 6.59 -17.23 13.39
C VAL A 106 6.71 -15.81 12.80
N PRO A 107 6.57 -15.66 11.50
CA PRO A 107 6.62 -14.35 10.87
C PRO A 107 5.43 -13.49 11.26
N MET A 108 5.66 -12.20 11.51
CA MET A 108 4.63 -11.21 11.72
C MET A 108 4.34 -10.50 10.39
N ILE A 109 3.16 -10.77 9.81
CA ILE A 109 2.76 -10.28 8.49
C ILE A 109 1.42 -9.56 8.58
N PRO A 110 1.39 -8.32 9.09
CA PRO A 110 0.17 -7.52 9.04
C PRO A 110 -0.21 -7.18 7.60
N GLY A 111 -1.50 -6.99 7.37
CA GLY A 111 -1.99 -6.67 6.04
C GLY A 111 -3.24 -5.79 6.06
N ALA A 112 -3.46 -5.14 4.93
CA ALA A 112 -4.65 -4.35 4.65
C ALA A 112 -5.14 -4.61 3.23
N ILE A 113 -6.46 -4.52 3.03
CA ILE A 113 -7.09 -4.78 1.72
C ILE A 113 -7.86 -3.57 1.22
N LEU A 114 -8.00 -3.51 -0.10
CA LEU A 114 -8.96 -2.66 -0.78
C LEU A 114 -10.02 -3.50 -1.50
N TYR A 115 -11.14 -2.87 -1.83
CA TYR A 115 -12.24 -3.52 -2.53
C TYR A 115 -12.15 -3.25 -4.04
N ASP A 116 -11.81 -4.26 -4.82
CA ASP A 116 -11.73 -4.23 -6.28
C ASP A 116 -12.63 -5.29 -6.97
N LEU A 117 -13.58 -5.86 -6.22
CA LEU A 117 -14.43 -6.96 -6.72
C LEU A 117 -15.49 -6.52 -7.72
N ALA A 118 -15.77 -5.21 -7.84
CA ALA A 118 -16.78 -4.65 -8.74
C ALA A 118 -16.18 -3.89 -9.95
N ASN A 119 -14.89 -4.04 -10.22
CA ASN A 119 -14.17 -3.29 -11.26
C ASN A 119 -14.11 -4.01 -12.62
N GLY A 120 -14.86 -5.09 -12.79
CA GLY A 120 -14.74 -6.02 -13.92
C GLY A 120 -13.73 -7.13 -13.64
N GLY A 121 -13.26 -7.79 -14.70
CA GLY A 121 -12.47 -9.01 -14.60
C GLY A 121 -13.27 -10.23 -14.18
N ASP A 122 -12.67 -11.41 -14.33
CA ASP A 122 -13.30 -12.69 -14.00
C ASP A 122 -13.17 -12.96 -12.50
N LYS A 123 -14.26 -12.95 -11.77
CA LYS A 123 -14.34 -13.22 -10.33
C LYS A 123 -14.89 -14.63 -10.01
N GLU A 124 -15.01 -15.50 -11.01
CA GLU A 124 -15.62 -16.83 -10.87
C GLU A 124 -14.63 -17.90 -10.40
N TRP A 125 -13.83 -17.57 -9.40
CA TRP A 125 -12.79 -18.47 -8.84
C TRP A 125 -13.33 -19.57 -7.90
N LYS A 126 -14.65 -19.61 -7.60
CA LYS A 126 -15.29 -20.56 -6.69
C LYS A 126 -14.66 -20.54 -5.29
N ASP A 127 -14.00 -21.63 -4.91
CA ASP A 127 -13.33 -21.85 -3.60
C ASP A 127 -11.82 -21.66 -3.65
N ASN A 128 -11.26 -21.25 -4.80
CA ASN A 128 -9.82 -21.02 -4.97
C ASN A 128 -9.52 -19.58 -5.45
N PRO A 129 -9.65 -18.58 -4.57
CA PRO A 129 -9.34 -17.19 -4.91
C PRO A 129 -7.83 -17.03 -5.17
N PRO A 130 -7.39 -16.08 -6.04
CA PRO A 130 -6.01 -16.00 -6.49
C PRO A 130 -5.04 -15.42 -5.45
N TYR A 131 -5.52 -14.95 -4.32
CA TYR A 131 -4.74 -14.11 -3.40
C TYR A 131 -3.61 -14.86 -2.69
N TYR A 132 -3.78 -16.17 -2.46
CA TYR A 132 -2.69 -16.99 -1.92
C TYR A 132 -1.48 -16.99 -2.87
N ASP A 133 -1.72 -17.29 -4.15
CA ASP A 133 -0.66 -17.35 -5.15
C ASP A 133 -0.06 -15.97 -5.42
N LEU A 134 -0.91 -14.93 -5.53
CA LEU A 134 -0.46 -13.54 -5.70
C LEU A 134 0.43 -13.07 -4.55
N GLY A 135 0.06 -13.37 -3.30
CA GLY A 135 0.90 -13.03 -2.15
C GLY A 135 2.26 -13.71 -2.19
N GLN A 136 2.29 -15.00 -2.52
CA GLN A 136 3.53 -15.77 -2.62
C GLN A 136 4.42 -15.28 -3.76
N GLU A 137 3.84 -14.99 -4.91
CA GLU A 137 4.56 -14.46 -6.07
C GLU A 137 5.14 -13.08 -5.77
N ALA A 138 4.36 -12.17 -5.20
CA ALA A 138 4.84 -10.86 -4.78
C ALA A 138 6.02 -10.97 -3.79
N ALA A 139 5.94 -11.90 -2.82
CA ALA A 139 7.04 -12.13 -1.88
C ALA A 139 8.32 -12.69 -2.53
N LYS A 140 8.21 -13.36 -3.66
CA LYS A 140 9.37 -13.84 -4.45
C LYS A 140 9.98 -12.76 -5.34
N ASN A 141 9.20 -11.73 -5.70
CA ASN A 141 9.57 -10.67 -6.63
C ASN A 141 10.07 -9.40 -5.92
N LEU A 142 10.59 -9.53 -4.71
CA LEU A 142 11.10 -8.38 -3.94
C LEU A 142 12.28 -7.71 -4.65
N SER A 143 12.19 -6.39 -4.81
CA SER A 143 13.18 -5.56 -5.51
C SER A 143 13.18 -4.15 -4.94
N GLU A 144 14.25 -3.42 -5.18
CA GLU A 144 14.28 -1.96 -5.02
C GLU A 144 13.67 -1.22 -6.20
N ASP A 145 13.60 -1.84 -7.38
CA ASP A 145 12.98 -1.28 -8.57
C ASP A 145 11.57 -1.84 -8.70
N ILE A 146 10.58 -0.96 -8.59
CA ILE A 146 9.16 -1.31 -8.58
C ILE A 146 8.40 -0.62 -9.70
N ILE A 147 7.40 -1.31 -10.23
CA ILE A 147 6.47 -0.75 -11.20
C ILE A 147 5.30 -0.14 -10.43
N LEU A 148 5.03 1.14 -10.69
CA LEU A 148 3.90 1.89 -10.14
C LEU A 148 2.69 1.88 -11.08
N GLY A 149 1.61 2.53 -10.65
CA GLY A 149 0.38 2.66 -11.40
C GLY A 149 -0.44 1.38 -11.37
N ASN A 150 -0.71 0.81 -12.54
CA ASN A 150 -1.54 -0.38 -12.69
C ASN A 150 -0.73 -1.65 -12.37
N SER A 151 -0.32 -1.81 -11.12
CA SER A 151 0.53 -2.89 -10.63
C SER A 151 0.18 -3.27 -9.20
N GLY A 152 0.52 -4.50 -8.80
CA GLY A 152 0.35 -4.99 -7.44
C GLY A 152 -1.05 -4.74 -6.88
N ALA A 153 -1.16 -4.35 -5.63
CA ALA A 153 -2.43 -4.04 -4.96
C ALA A 153 -3.22 -2.90 -5.65
N GLY A 154 -2.55 -2.07 -6.45
CA GLY A 154 -3.17 -1.02 -7.24
C GLY A 154 -3.78 -1.49 -8.55
N TYR A 155 -3.55 -2.74 -8.99
CA TYR A 155 -3.94 -3.22 -10.32
C TYR A 155 -5.44 -3.11 -10.58
N GLY A 156 -6.24 -3.56 -9.63
CA GLY A 156 -7.70 -3.51 -9.70
C GLY A 156 -8.34 -2.27 -9.11
N ALA A 157 -7.55 -1.35 -8.57
CA ALA A 157 -8.05 -0.17 -7.89
C ALA A 157 -8.68 0.85 -8.85
N MET A 158 -9.59 1.65 -8.32
CA MET A 158 -10.27 2.73 -9.04
C MET A 158 -10.19 4.02 -8.24
N ALA A 159 -10.06 5.15 -8.92
CA ALA A 159 -10.14 6.50 -8.36
C ALA A 159 -11.24 7.29 -9.07
N GLY A 160 -12.42 7.30 -8.49
CA GLY A 160 -13.63 7.79 -9.17
C GLY A 160 -13.93 6.98 -10.43
N SER A 161 -13.97 7.62 -11.59
CA SER A 161 -14.16 7.00 -12.91
C SER A 161 -12.87 6.52 -13.57
N LEU A 162 -11.72 6.88 -13.01
CA LEU A 162 -10.41 6.53 -13.54
C LEU A 162 -9.89 5.25 -12.87
N LYS A 163 -8.89 4.63 -13.48
CA LYS A 163 -8.10 3.62 -12.78
C LYS A 163 -7.42 4.26 -11.58
N GLY A 164 -7.49 3.59 -10.45
CA GLY A 164 -6.61 3.85 -9.31
C GLY A 164 -5.20 3.33 -9.60
N GLY A 165 -4.46 3.02 -8.56
CA GLY A 165 -3.12 2.50 -8.80
C GLY A 165 -2.24 2.50 -7.56
N LEU A 166 -1.04 2.03 -7.78
CA LEU A 166 0.05 2.05 -6.81
C LEU A 166 0.88 3.30 -7.04
N GLY A 167 1.04 4.13 -6.02
CA GLY A 167 1.86 5.35 -6.04
C GLY A 167 2.95 5.31 -4.99
N SER A 168 4.08 5.93 -5.27
CA SER A 168 5.19 6.03 -4.31
C SER A 168 5.93 7.35 -4.48
N ALA A 169 6.48 7.85 -3.37
CA ALA A 169 7.39 8.98 -3.35
C ALA A 169 8.35 8.88 -2.17
N SER A 170 9.47 9.59 -2.24
CA SER A 170 10.44 9.63 -1.14
C SER A 170 11.10 11.00 -1.01
N TYR A 171 11.56 11.28 0.21
CA TYR A 171 12.34 12.46 0.55
C TYR A 171 13.56 12.08 1.39
N ILE A 172 14.65 12.80 1.16
CA ILE A 172 15.91 12.63 1.90
C ILE A 172 16.39 14.00 2.38
N THR A 173 16.74 14.11 3.66
CA THR A 173 17.36 15.33 4.21
C THR A 173 18.87 15.29 4.05
N GLU A 174 19.53 16.45 4.15
CA GLU A 174 21.01 16.55 4.14
C GLU A 174 21.66 15.73 5.25
N GLU A 175 20.98 15.53 6.38
CA GLU A 175 21.44 14.72 7.50
C GLU A 175 21.25 13.22 7.27
N GLY A 176 20.70 12.81 6.11
CA GLY A 176 20.50 11.42 5.74
C GLY A 176 19.22 10.79 6.30
N LEU A 177 18.27 11.58 6.83
CA LEU A 177 16.96 11.06 7.16
C LEU A 177 16.19 10.77 5.86
N GLN A 178 15.73 9.54 5.74
CA GLN A 178 14.95 9.04 4.60
C GLN A 178 13.51 8.81 5.03
N VAL A 179 12.58 9.24 4.19
CA VAL A 179 11.13 8.96 4.36
C VAL A 179 10.58 8.58 3.01
N GLY A 180 9.93 7.44 2.92
CA GLY A 180 9.28 6.95 1.70
C GLY A 180 7.85 6.51 1.96
N GLY A 181 6.97 6.76 0.99
CA GLY A 181 5.58 6.35 1.03
C GLY A 181 5.23 5.44 -0.15
N LEU A 182 4.33 4.48 0.08
CA LEU A 182 3.74 3.63 -0.95
C LEU A 182 2.25 3.47 -0.66
N PHE A 183 1.40 3.78 -1.64
CA PHE A 183 -0.05 3.81 -1.47
C PHE A 183 -0.76 3.08 -2.61
N ALA A 184 -1.72 2.22 -2.27
CA ALA A 184 -2.69 1.69 -3.22
C ALA A 184 -3.98 2.52 -3.10
N VAL A 185 -4.29 3.26 -4.18
CA VAL A 185 -5.35 4.27 -4.20
C VAL A 185 -6.60 3.70 -4.86
N ASN A 186 -7.65 3.50 -4.07
CA ASN A 186 -8.96 3.04 -4.50
C ASN A 186 -10.04 3.99 -3.93
N SER A 187 -9.99 5.26 -4.35
CA SER A 187 -10.76 6.34 -3.76
C SER A 187 -12.17 6.49 -4.35
N TYR A 188 -13.05 7.16 -3.60
CA TYR A 188 -14.38 7.56 -4.08
C TYR A 188 -14.29 8.71 -5.09
N GLY A 189 -13.46 9.71 -4.80
CA GLY A 189 -13.25 10.87 -5.65
C GLY A 189 -12.19 10.64 -6.71
N SER A 190 -12.16 11.54 -7.68
CA SER A 190 -11.16 11.60 -8.74
C SER A 190 -9.87 12.26 -8.25
N VAL A 191 -8.73 11.82 -8.74
CA VAL A 191 -7.41 12.45 -8.52
C VAL A 191 -7.20 13.69 -9.39
N VAL A 192 -8.09 13.91 -10.35
CA VAL A 192 -8.09 15.05 -11.25
C VAL A 192 -9.41 15.82 -11.15
N ASN A 193 -9.39 17.06 -11.56
CA ASN A 193 -10.60 17.80 -11.89
C ASN A 193 -11.15 17.24 -13.22
N ASP A 194 -12.36 16.68 -13.21
CA ASP A 194 -12.95 15.98 -14.35
C ASP A 194 -13.21 16.91 -15.56
N GLU A 195 -13.35 18.23 -15.33
CA GLU A 195 -13.60 19.22 -16.40
C GLU A 195 -12.30 19.61 -17.12
N THR A 196 -11.19 19.72 -16.37
CA THR A 196 -9.93 20.30 -16.90
C THR A 196 -8.83 19.25 -17.05
N GLY A 197 -8.97 18.09 -16.42
CA GLY A 197 -7.95 17.04 -16.37
C GLY A 197 -6.69 17.45 -15.61
N GLN A 198 -6.77 18.48 -14.76
CA GLN A 198 -5.67 18.92 -13.90
C GLN A 198 -5.69 18.13 -12.61
N PHE A 199 -4.51 17.72 -12.14
CA PHE A 199 -4.37 16.99 -10.89
C PHE A 199 -4.58 17.91 -9.68
N TRP A 200 -5.27 17.42 -8.65
CA TRP A 200 -5.43 18.15 -7.39
C TRP A 200 -4.09 18.35 -6.70
N ALA A 201 -3.17 17.40 -6.83
CA ALA A 201 -1.81 17.45 -6.29
C ALA A 201 -0.79 18.14 -7.22
N ALA A 202 -1.24 18.95 -8.19
CA ALA A 202 -0.34 19.58 -9.17
C ALA A 202 0.68 20.55 -8.55
N THR A 203 0.46 21.02 -7.32
CA THR A 203 1.44 21.84 -6.56
C THR A 203 2.65 21.04 -6.09
N ASP A 204 2.50 19.72 -5.98
CA ASP A 204 3.55 18.79 -5.54
C ASP A 204 4.18 18.03 -6.71
N GLU A 205 3.86 18.46 -7.94
CA GLU A 205 4.37 17.83 -9.17
C GLU A 205 5.89 17.86 -9.25
N CYS A 206 6.53 16.70 -9.41
CA CYS A 206 7.95 16.56 -9.67
C CYS A 206 8.20 16.21 -11.15
N ASN A 207 9.18 16.88 -11.77
CA ASN A 207 9.63 16.54 -13.13
C ASN A 207 8.52 16.47 -14.20
N LYS A 208 7.44 17.23 -14.05
CA LYS A 208 6.29 17.30 -14.98
C LYS A 208 5.53 15.97 -15.09
N GLU A 209 5.52 15.15 -14.07
CA GLU A 209 4.86 13.83 -14.05
C GLU A 209 3.34 13.89 -14.23
N PHE A 210 2.71 15.04 -13.91
CA PHE A 210 1.28 15.32 -14.14
C PHE A 210 1.04 16.16 -15.41
N GLY A 211 2.06 16.35 -16.25
CA GLY A 211 1.98 17.06 -17.52
C GLY A 211 2.10 18.58 -17.42
N ALA A 212 2.57 19.13 -16.31
CA ALA A 212 2.83 20.56 -16.07
C ALA A 212 1.62 21.48 -16.35
N LYS A 213 0.40 20.98 -16.08
CA LYS A 213 -0.85 21.74 -16.31
C LYS A 213 -1.17 22.73 -15.17
N GLY A 214 -0.42 22.68 -14.08
CA GLY A 214 -0.68 23.46 -12.87
C GLY A 214 -1.95 23.04 -12.12
N PRO A 215 -2.23 23.66 -10.96
CA PRO A 215 -3.38 23.33 -10.16
C PRO A 215 -4.71 23.76 -10.81
N PRO A 216 -5.82 23.06 -10.52
CA PRO A 216 -7.13 23.45 -11.02
C PRO A 216 -7.53 24.84 -10.55
N ASN A 217 -8.22 25.60 -11.39
CA ASN A 217 -8.78 26.90 -11.01
C ASN A 217 -9.88 26.67 -9.95
N LYS A 218 -9.86 27.43 -8.87
CA LYS A 218 -10.85 27.36 -7.78
C LYS A 218 -12.30 27.52 -8.25
N ALA A 219 -12.53 28.26 -9.34
CA ALA A 219 -13.87 28.49 -9.91
C ALA A 219 -14.51 27.21 -10.48
N SER A 220 -13.73 26.17 -10.79
CA SER A 220 -14.20 24.91 -11.34
C SER A 220 -14.23 23.76 -10.32
N LEU A 221 -14.20 24.08 -9.02
CA LEU A 221 -14.24 23.09 -7.94
C LEU A 221 -15.62 22.43 -7.82
N ASN A 222 -15.94 21.54 -8.72
CA ASN A 222 -16.90 20.49 -8.46
C ASN A 222 -16.20 19.38 -7.67
N ILE A 223 -16.01 19.61 -6.37
CA ILE A 223 -15.21 18.78 -5.45
C ILE A 223 -15.71 17.32 -5.40
N LEU A 224 -16.97 17.10 -5.74
CA LEU A 224 -17.56 15.77 -5.74
C LEU A 224 -17.39 15.04 -7.07
N GLY A 225 -16.55 15.63 -7.99
CA GLY A 225 -16.40 15.11 -9.35
C GLY A 225 -17.76 14.91 -9.99
N GLY A 226 -17.97 15.24 -11.24
CA GLY A 226 -19.27 15.06 -11.86
C GLY A 226 -19.86 13.74 -11.39
N THR A 227 -20.94 13.83 -10.65
CA THR A 227 -21.57 12.72 -9.90
C THR A 227 -21.97 11.52 -10.76
N SER A 228 -21.88 11.64 -12.06
CA SER A 228 -22.01 10.52 -13.01
C SER A 228 -20.87 9.52 -12.96
N ALA A 229 -19.73 9.92 -12.41
CA ALA A 229 -18.54 9.07 -12.28
C ALA A 229 -18.31 8.59 -10.85
N ALA A 230 -19.02 9.14 -9.87
CA ALA A 230 -19.01 8.58 -8.54
C ALA A 230 -19.58 7.17 -8.62
N ARG A 231 -18.81 6.18 -8.14
CA ARG A 231 -19.30 4.82 -8.04
C ARG A 231 -20.67 4.84 -7.38
N SER A 232 -21.65 4.24 -8.02
CA SER A 232 -23.04 4.21 -7.55
C SER A 232 -23.22 3.46 -6.22
N MET A 233 -22.15 2.90 -5.65
CA MET A 233 -22.17 2.16 -4.40
C MET A 233 -21.27 2.82 -3.34
N PRO A 234 -21.86 3.47 -2.33
CA PRO A 234 -21.12 3.86 -1.13
C PRO A 234 -20.56 2.61 -0.43
N LYS A 235 -19.36 2.69 0.17
CA LYS A 235 -18.67 1.65 0.94
C LYS A 235 -17.59 0.82 0.21
N GLN A 236 -17.13 1.25 -0.96
CA GLN A 236 -16.08 0.54 -1.72
C GLN A 236 -14.76 1.32 -1.82
N ASN A 237 -14.58 2.30 -0.95
CA ASN A 237 -13.53 3.29 -1.05
C ASN A 237 -12.49 3.06 0.02
N THR A 238 -11.25 2.89 -0.40
CA THR A 238 -10.16 2.57 0.49
C THR A 238 -8.85 3.08 -0.10
N THR A 239 -8.09 3.82 0.67
CA THR A 239 -6.68 4.06 0.39
C THR A 239 -5.89 3.38 1.50
N ILE A 240 -5.04 2.47 1.13
CA ILE A 240 -4.15 1.77 2.05
C ILE A 240 -2.70 2.10 1.68
N GLY A 241 -1.87 2.33 2.68
CA GLY A 241 -0.51 2.78 2.42
C GLY A 241 0.46 2.48 3.55
N ILE A 242 1.72 2.68 3.25
CA ILE A 242 2.84 2.47 4.16
C ILE A 242 3.76 3.68 4.06
N ILE A 243 4.19 4.17 5.22
CA ILE A 243 5.30 5.11 5.35
C ILE A 243 6.48 4.34 5.96
N ALA A 244 7.61 4.38 5.30
CA ALA A 244 8.88 3.85 5.78
C ALA A 244 9.86 4.98 6.09
N THR A 245 10.73 4.76 7.07
CA THR A 245 11.82 5.70 7.41
C THR A 245 12.97 4.97 8.05
N ASN A 246 14.19 5.50 7.88
CA ASN A 246 15.38 5.07 8.60
C ASN A 246 15.52 5.73 9.98
N ALA A 247 14.58 6.57 10.39
CA ALA A 247 14.58 7.15 11.74
C ALA A 247 14.46 6.05 12.81
N LYS A 248 15.24 6.17 13.87
CA LYS A 248 15.12 5.27 15.03
C LYS A 248 13.85 5.59 15.81
N LEU A 249 12.83 4.79 15.66
CA LEU A 249 11.55 4.91 16.34
C LEU A 249 11.36 3.74 17.32
N ASP A 250 10.61 3.99 18.39
CA ASP A 250 9.94 2.95 19.16
C ASP A 250 8.51 2.75 18.62
N SER A 251 7.79 1.77 19.15
CA SER A 251 6.40 1.47 18.74
C SER A 251 5.45 2.66 18.97
N LYS A 252 5.71 3.51 19.98
CA LYS A 252 4.92 4.72 20.25
C LYS A 252 5.18 5.80 19.19
N GLY A 253 6.46 5.99 18.83
CA GLY A 253 6.87 6.89 17.75
C GLY A 253 6.28 6.46 16.42
N ALA A 254 6.35 5.18 16.08
CA ALA A 254 5.75 4.60 14.88
C ALA A 254 4.21 4.82 14.87
N LYS A 255 3.53 4.62 16.01
CA LYS A 255 2.08 4.90 16.12
C LYS A 255 1.75 6.37 15.86
N ARG A 256 2.55 7.29 16.37
CA ARG A 256 2.34 8.73 16.14
C ARG A 256 2.53 9.09 14.67
N ILE A 257 3.57 8.53 14.02
CA ILE A 257 3.79 8.71 12.58
C ILE A 257 2.58 8.18 11.81
N ALA A 258 2.10 6.97 12.10
CA ALA A 258 0.92 6.41 11.43
C ALA A 258 -0.32 7.31 11.57
N ILE A 259 -0.55 7.91 12.74
CA ILE A 259 -1.67 8.84 12.98
C ILE A 259 -1.55 10.14 12.16
N ILE A 260 -0.37 10.76 12.13
CA ILE A 260 -0.19 12.04 11.42
C ILE A 260 -0.01 11.88 9.91
N SER A 261 0.19 10.65 9.42
CA SER A 261 0.25 10.36 7.96
C SER A 261 -1.13 10.41 7.27
N HIS A 262 -2.21 10.55 8.03
CA HIS A 262 -3.56 10.80 7.54
C HIS A 262 -3.80 12.29 7.30
#